data_96c64c5b4c6e545808411c0f6b340a41
#
_entry.id   96c64c5b4c6e545808411c0f6b340a41
#
_cell.length_a   1.000
_cell.length_b   1.000
_cell.length_c   1.000
_cell.angle_alpha   90.00
_cell.angle_beta   90.00
_cell.angle_gamma   90.00
#
_symmetry.space_group_name_H-M   'P 1'
#
loop_
_entity.id
_entity.type
_entity.pdbx_description
1 polymer ?
#
loop_
_entity_poly.entity_id
_entity_poly.type
_entity_poly.pdbx_seq_one_letter_code
_entity_poly.pdbx_strand_id
1 'polypeptide(L)'
;MDAATSIDIASSFNSIPTVSISGAKLFQVPFTPSSRKVRMFLAEKNLSVEMQDVTEGFGLSKSYIARYAHAMVPMLELDDGTHIGEAISICRYIEELHPNPPLFGNAARDRAVIDMWERRAYLEGMGAVEEIFRNSYPLMVDRGLQGTSEAIPQIPALVERGRGRLRRFFAKFEERLTERHFVGGEFFSIADITALCAIDFAKVAELTIPDDCQSMQRWYAQVSARPSAAA
;
A
#
# COMPACT_ATOMS: atom_id res chain seq x y z
N MET A 1 -46.29 -30.85 -22.65
CA MET A 1 -45.73 -29.48 -22.72
C MET A 1 -45.24 -29.15 -21.33
N ASP A 2 -44.02 -29.55 -21.06
CA ASP A 2 -43.38 -29.31 -19.77
C ASP A 2 -42.45 -28.10 -19.88
N ALA A 3 -42.77 -27.07 -19.09
CA ALA A 3 -41.95 -25.89 -18.97
C ALA A 3 -40.77 -26.21 -18.00
N ALA A 4 -39.59 -26.31 -18.56
CA ALA A 4 -38.36 -26.45 -17.79
C ALA A 4 -38.11 -25.11 -17.05
N THR A 5 -38.26 -25.13 -15.73
CA THR A 5 -37.85 -24.03 -14.86
C THR A 5 -36.33 -23.99 -14.78
N SER A 6 -35.71 -23.08 -15.48
CA SER A 6 -34.28 -22.80 -15.33
C SER A 6 -34.05 -22.12 -13.98
N ILE A 7 -33.41 -22.83 -13.07
CA ILE A 7 -32.94 -22.27 -11.80
C ILE A 7 -31.71 -21.41 -12.12
N ASP A 8 -31.84 -20.11 -11.94
CA ASP A 8 -30.77 -19.14 -12.03
C ASP A 8 -29.87 -19.24 -10.80
N ILE A 9 -28.71 -19.92 -10.91
CA ILE A 9 -27.75 -20.16 -9.82
C ILE A 9 -26.78 -18.99 -9.66
N ALA A 10 -26.97 -17.88 -10.36
CA ALA A 10 -26.00 -16.79 -10.41
C ALA A 10 -26.13 -15.69 -9.31
N SER A 11 -27.04 -15.83 -8.32
CA SER A 11 -27.31 -14.74 -7.39
C SER A 11 -27.14 -15.03 -5.89
N SER A 12 -26.30 -15.98 -5.49
CA SER A 12 -26.07 -16.29 -4.08
C SER A 12 -24.59 -16.33 -3.69
N PHE A 13 -23.79 -15.39 -4.12
CA PHE A 13 -22.59 -15.07 -3.38
C PHE A 13 -23.01 -14.23 -2.17
N ASN A 14 -23.23 -14.89 -1.04
CA ASN A 14 -23.35 -14.26 0.27
C ASN A 14 -22.09 -13.40 0.48
N SER A 15 -22.19 -12.10 0.25
CA SER A 15 -21.15 -11.15 0.64
C SER A 15 -21.08 -11.21 2.16
N ILE A 16 -19.97 -11.73 2.68
CA ILE A 16 -19.69 -11.67 4.13
C ILE A 16 -19.81 -10.20 4.53
N PRO A 17 -20.66 -9.85 5.51
CA PRO A 17 -20.84 -8.46 5.89
C PRO A 17 -19.51 -7.86 6.35
N THR A 18 -19.17 -6.68 5.82
CA THR A 18 -17.98 -5.95 6.23
C THR A 18 -18.10 -5.53 7.69
N VAL A 19 -17.08 -5.85 8.48
CA VAL A 19 -17.02 -5.47 9.90
C VAL A 19 -16.44 -4.06 10.01
N SER A 20 -17.14 -3.15 10.68
CA SER A 20 -16.67 -1.78 10.91
C SER A 20 -15.80 -1.72 12.17
N ILE A 21 -14.64 -1.08 12.05
CA ILE A 21 -13.81 -0.69 13.20
C ILE A 21 -14.43 0.58 13.79
N SER A 22 -15.30 0.38 14.80
CA SER A 22 -16.01 1.49 15.45
C SER A 22 -15.06 2.35 16.27
N GLY A 23 -15.35 3.66 16.33
CA GLY A 23 -14.58 4.62 17.13
C GLY A 23 -13.24 5.04 16.55
N ALA A 24 -12.82 4.48 15.41
CA ALA A 24 -11.60 4.87 14.72
C ALA A 24 -11.91 5.64 13.43
N LYS A 25 -11.01 6.57 13.06
CA LYS A 25 -11.08 7.36 11.83
C LYS A 25 -9.75 7.39 11.11
N LEU A 26 -9.75 7.03 9.81
CA LEU A 26 -8.57 7.06 8.95
C LEU A 26 -8.53 8.39 8.17
N PHE A 27 -7.57 9.24 8.49
CA PHE A 27 -7.26 10.44 7.73
C PHE A 27 -6.32 10.05 6.58
N GLN A 28 -6.69 10.39 5.35
CA GLN A 28 -5.99 9.95 4.16
C GLN A 28 -5.98 10.99 3.05
N VAL A 29 -5.12 10.75 2.08
CA VAL A 29 -5.16 11.34 0.73
C VAL A 29 -5.35 10.17 -0.25
N PRO A 30 -6.49 10.09 -0.97
CA PRO A 30 -6.90 8.88 -1.70
C PRO A 30 -5.90 8.36 -2.73
N PHE A 31 -5.18 9.26 -3.41
CA PHE A 31 -4.23 8.90 -4.47
C PHE A 31 -2.82 8.56 -3.97
N THR A 32 -2.55 8.62 -2.66
CA THR A 32 -1.23 8.28 -2.14
C THR A 32 -1.06 6.77 -1.97
N PRO A 33 0.12 6.21 -2.30
CA PRO A 33 0.37 4.79 -2.20
C PRO A 33 0.30 4.27 -0.76
N SER A 34 0.68 5.10 0.23
CA SER A 34 0.62 4.74 1.65
C SER A 34 -0.82 4.64 2.16
N SER A 35 -1.72 5.54 1.73
CA SER A 35 -3.16 5.44 2.07
C SER A 35 -3.79 4.23 1.38
N ARG A 36 -3.47 4.00 0.10
CA ARG A 36 -3.93 2.81 -0.64
C ARG A 36 -3.53 1.51 0.05
N LYS A 37 -2.30 1.42 0.56
CA LYS A 37 -1.83 0.26 1.32
C LYS A 37 -2.76 -0.09 2.49
N VAL A 38 -3.20 0.90 3.27
CA VAL A 38 -4.14 0.68 4.38
C VAL A 38 -5.52 0.26 3.87
N ARG A 39 -6.03 0.90 2.79
CA ARG A 39 -7.32 0.51 2.21
C ARG A 39 -7.30 -0.92 1.68
N MET A 40 -6.25 -1.31 0.95
CA MET A 40 -6.08 -2.69 0.48
C MET A 40 -6.05 -3.68 1.65
N PHE A 41 -5.32 -3.35 2.72
CA PHE A 41 -5.24 -4.18 3.90
C PHE A 41 -6.61 -4.36 4.57
N LEU A 42 -7.38 -3.30 4.72
CA LEU A 42 -8.75 -3.35 5.23
C LEU A 42 -9.65 -4.22 4.35
N ALA A 43 -9.58 -4.04 3.03
CA ALA A 43 -10.36 -4.82 2.07
C ALA A 43 -10.03 -6.32 2.12
N GLU A 44 -8.76 -6.70 2.24
CA GLU A 44 -8.34 -8.10 2.40
C GLU A 44 -8.88 -8.73 3.69
N LYS A 45 -9.09 -7.94 4.72
CA LYS A 45 -9.68 -8.39 6.00
C LYS A 45 -11.21 -8.24 6.06
N ASN A 46 -11.82 -7.77 4.97
CA ASN A 46 -13.25 -7.44 4.94
C ASN A 46 -13.66 -6.47 6.09
N LEU A 47 -12.81 -5.47 6.34
CA LEU A 47 -13.00 -4.44 7.34
C LEU A 47 -13.27 -3.09 6.69
N SER A 48 -14.01 -2.23 7.40
CA SER A 48 -14.18 -0.82 7.07
C SER A 48 -13.83 0.06 8.26
N VAL A 49 -13.47 1.29 7.98
CA VAL A 49 -13.24 2.34 8.97
C VAL A 49 -13.79 3.65 8.40
N GLU A 50 -14.22 4.57 9.24
CA GLU A 50 -14.57 5.91 8.77
C GLU A 50 -13.35 6.56 8.13
N MET A 51 -13.48 7.06 6.88
CA MET A 51 -12.38 7.68 6.14
C MET A 51 -12.64 9.16 5.95
N GLN A 52 -11.62 9.97 6.19
CA GLN A 52 -11.63 11.40 5.93
C GLN A 52 -10.52 11.79 4.97
N ASP A 53 -10.89 12.37 3.82
CA ASP A 53 -9.95 13.00 2.91
C ASP A 53 -9.46 14.32 3.52
N VAL A 54 -8.14 14.49 3.57
CA VAL A 54 -7.48 15.67 4.11
C VAL A 54 -6.74 16.48 3.05
N THR A 55 -7.08 16.25 1.78
CA THR A 55 -6.47 16.92 0.64
C THR A 55 -6.90 18.39 0.60
N GLU A 56 -5.94 19.30 0.40
CA GLU A 56 -6.18 20.69 0.06
C GLU A 56 -5.23 21.10 -1.08
N GLY A 57 -5.77 21.25 -2.28
CA GLY A 57 -4.97 21.40 -3.49
C GLY A 57 -4.05 20.20 -3.74
N PHE A 58 -2.76 20.42 -3.83
CA PHE A 58 -1.75 19.34 -3.92
C PHE A 58 -1.07 19.02 -2.57
N GLY A 59 -1.68 19.38 -1.46
CA GLY A 59 -1.13 19.21 -0.13
C GLY A 59 -2.13 18.69 0.88
N LEU A 60 -1.79 18.90 2.14
CA LEU A 60 -2.63 18.57 3.27
C LEU A 60 -3.32 19.83 3.79
N SER A 61 -4.56 19.71 4.26
CA SER A 61 -5.31 20.81 4.82
C SER A 61 -4.63 21.36 6.09
N LYS A 62 -4.74 22.67 6.30
CA LYS A 62 -4.18 23.34 7.48
C LYS A 62 -4.76 22.79 8.78
N SER A 63 -6.04 22.44 8.78
CA SER A 63 -6.71 21.84 9.93
C SER A 63 -6.14 20.47 10.28
N TYR A 64 -5.80 19.67 9.28
CA TYR A 64 -5.14 18.37 9.49
C TYR A 64 -3.72 18.53 10.02
N ILE A 65 -2.92 19.44 9.45
CA ILE A 65 -1.56 19.72 9.93
C ILE A 65 -1.56 20.18 11.39
N ALA A 66 -2.53 21.02 11.78
CA ALA A 66 -2.69 21.45 13.16
C ALA A 66 -3.08 20.29 14.10
N ARG A 67 -3.82 19.28 13.60
CA ARG A 67 -4.21 18.10 14.36
C ARG A 67 -3.08 17.08 14.50
N TYR A 68 -2.27 16.92 13.45
CA TYR A 68 -1.21 15.92 13.37
C TYR A 68 0.11 16.55 12.90
N ALA A 69 0.97 16.88 13.86
CA ALA A 69 2.19 17.67 13.62
C ALA A 69 3.20 17.00 12.66
N HIS A 70 3.15 15.65 12.51
CA HIS A 70 4.00 14.96 11.53
C HIS A 70 3.60 15.26 10.07
N ALA A 71 2.41 15.83 9.83
CA ALA A 71 1.94 16.23 8.50
C ALA A 71 2.11 15.14 7.43
N MET A 72 1.79 13.89 7.77
CA MET A 72 1.88 12.72 6.90
C MET A 72 0.57 11.96 6.88
N VAL A 73 0.32 11.24 5.80
CA VAL A 73 -0.84 10.35 5.63
C VAL A 73 -0.38 8.96 5.20
N PRO A 74 -1.14 7.92 5.58
CA PRO A 74 -2.35 7.92 6.40
C PRO A 74 -2.06 8.09 7.89
N MET A 75 -3.08 8.52 8.65
CA MET A 75 -3.08 8.53 10.11
C MET A 75 -4.42 7.97 10.60
N LEU A 76 -4.37 7.02 11.53
CA LEU A 76 -5.53 6.46 12.22
C LEU A 76 -5.67 7.16 13.58
N GLU A 77 -6.83 7.76 13.83
CA GLU A 77 -7.22 8.31 15.13
C GLU A 77 -8.15 7.32 15.80
N LEU A 78 -7.87 6.97 17.04
CA LEU A 78 -8.69 6.09 17.86
C LEU A 78 -9.71 6.90 18.68
N ASP A 79 -10.67 6.24 19.29
CA ASP A 79 -11.73 6.84 20.11
C ASP A 79 -11.23 7.56 21.38
N ASP A 80 -10.07 7.17 21.89
CA ASP A 80 -9.39 7.84 23.01
C ASP A 80 -8.52 9.03 22.59
N GLY A 81 -8.50 9.37 21.29
CA GLY A 81 -7.68 10.43 20.70
C GLY A 81 -6.24 10.03 20.40
N THR A 82 -5.88 8.76 20.55
CA THR A 82 -4.55 8.26 20.15
C THR A 82 -4.39 8.33 18.63
N HIS A 83 -3.27 8.88 18.16
CA HIS A 83 -2.90 8.94 16.75
C HIS A 83 -1.86 7.88 16.41
N ILE A 84 -2.19 7.01 15.45
CA ILE A 84 -1.25 6.03 14.88
C ILE A 84 -0.90 6.47 13.46
N GLY A 85 0.35 6.90 13.25
CA GLY A 85 0.91 7.17 11.92
C GLY A 85 1.54 5.93 11.32
N GLU A 86 2.15 6.11 10.12
CA GLU A 86 2.79 5.05 9.34
C GLU A 86 1.84 3.94 8.91
N ALA A 87 1.66 3.78 7.59
CA ALA A 87 0.74 2.78 7.03
C ALA A 87 0.98 1.37 7.58
N ILE A 88 2.25 0.98 7.79
CA ILE A 88 2.60 -0.34 8.33
C ILE A 88 2.19 -0.49 9.79
N SER A 89 2.31 0.57 10.61
CA SER A 89 1.90 0.56 12.02
C SER A 89 0.39 0.48 12.16
N ILE A 90 -0.36 1.18 11.29
CA ILE A 90 -1.82 1.09 11.21
C ILE A 90 -2.24 -0.33 10.84
N CYS A 91 -1.64 -0.92 9.79
CA CYS A 91 -1.94 -2.30 9.39
C CYS A 91 -1.62 -3.30 10.52
N ARG A 92 -0.53 -3.10 11.25
CA ARG A 92 -0.12 -3.95 12.35
C ARG A 92 -1.10 -3.86 13.54
N TYR A 93 -1.55 -2.67 13.88
CA TYR A 93 -2.58 -2.47 14.90
C TYR A 93 -3.89 -3.19 14.52
N ILE A 94 -4.32 -3.05 13.27
CA ILE A 94 -5.53 -3.74 12.76
C ILE A 94 -5.35 -5.26 12.75
N GLU A 95 -4.16 -5.76 12.41
CA GLU A 95 -3.85 -7.21 12.44
C GLU A 95 -4.00 -7.80 13.84
N GLU A 96 -3.53 -7.11 14.89
CA GLU A 96 -3.64 -7.56 16.28
C GLU A 96 -5.11 -7.64 16.74
N LEU A 97 -5.96 -6.72 16.28
CA LEU A 97 -7.39 -6.74 16.57
C LEU A 97 -8.17 -7.78 15.75
N HIS A 98 -7.75 -7.98 14.51
CA HIS A 98 -8.41 -8.82 13.51
C HIS A 98 -7.37 -9.73 12.83
N PRO A 99 -6.91 -10.80 13.48
CA PRO A 99 -5.79 -11.61 12.97
C PRO A 99 -6.11 -12.44 11.72
N ASN A 100 -7.37 -12.57 11.32
CA ASN A 100 -7.78 -13.39 10.18
C ASN A 100 -8.31 -12.53 9.01
N PRO A 101 -7.83 -12.79 7.76
CA PRO A 101 -6.70 -13.65 7.38
C PRO A 101 -5.36 -13.09 7.88
N PRO A 102 -4.36 -13.95 8.18
CA PRO A 102 -3.11 -13.53 8.79
C PRO A 102 -2.13 -12.92 7.77
N LEU A 103 -2.28 -11.64 7.48
CA LEU A 103 -1.47 -10.94 6.48
C LEU A 103 -0.04 -10.63 6.94
N PHE A 104 0.23 -10.75 8.24
CA PHE A 104 1.59 -10.70 8.81
C PHE A 104 2.16 -12.08 9.15
N GLY A 105 1.41 -13.18 8.88
CA GLY A 105 1.82 -14.55 9.15
C GLY A 105 1.48 -15.06 10.55
N ASN A 106 1.38 -16.38 10.69
CA ASN A 106 0.92 -17.05 11.91
C ASN A 106 2.07 -17.38 12.88
N ALA A 107 3.18 -17.91 12.37
CA ALA A 107 4.31 -18.31 13.20
C ALA A 107 5.34 -17.16 13.30
N ALA A 108 6.16 -17.18 14.34
CA ALA A 108 7.20 -16.19 14.55
C ALA A 108 8.16 -16.09 13.35
N ARG A 109 8.50 -17.25 12.73
CA ARG A 109 9.34 -17.30 11.52
C ARG A 109 8.67 -16.60 10.34
N ASP A 110 7.37 -16.88 10.10
CA ASP A 110 6.64 -16.30 8.97
C ASP A 110 6.52 -14.78 9.15
N ARG A 111 6.18 -14.35 10.37
CA ARG A 111 6.13 -12.92 10.72
C ARG A 111 7.44 -12.21 10.45
N ALA A 112 8.56 -12.80 10.84
CA ALA A 112 9.89 -12.22 10.60
C ALA A 112 10.24 -12.14 9.11
N VAL A 113 9.91 -13.17 8.34
CA VAL A 113 10.18 -13.21 6.89
C VAL A 113 9.29 -12.21 6.14
N ILE A 114 8.00 -12.15 6.46
CA ILE A 114 7.06 -11.21 5.85
C ILE A 114 7.46 -9.77 6.20
N ASP A 115 7.80 -9.47 7.47
CA ASP A 115 8.26 -8.14 7.90
C ASP A 115 9.54 -7.73 7.16
N MET A 116 10.50 -8.63 7.02
CA MET A 116 11.73 -8.38 6.27
C MET A 116 11.44 -8.02 4.80
N TRP A 117 10.54 -8.73 4.13
CA TRP A 117 10.22 -8.47 2.74
C TRP A 117 9.31 -7.24 2.56
N GLU A 118 8.40 -6.99 3.48
CA GLU A 118 7.65 -5.73 3.54
C GLU A 118 8.60 -4.54 3.66
N ARG A 119 9.56 -4.63 4.58
CA ARG A 119 10.54 -3.58 4.79
C ARG A 119 11.41 -3.34 3.56
N ARG A 120 11.78 -4.40 2.83
CA ARG A 120 12.49 -4.29 1.55
C ARG A 120 11.63 -3.66 0.47
N ALA A 121 10.37 -4.07 0.34
CA ALA A 121 9.44 -3.48 -0.61
C ALA A 121 9.26 -1.97 -0.36
N TYR A 122 9.18 -1.57 0.92
CA TYR A 122 9.09 -0.17 1.28
C TYR A 122 10.40 0.58 1.00
N LEU A 123 11.52 0.14 1.55
CA LEU A 123 12.78 0.88 1.47
C LEU A 123 13.39 0.89 0.06
N GLU A 124 13.39 -0.28 -0.62
CA GLU A 124 14.07 -0.45 -1.90
C GLU A 124 13.14 -0.13 -3.08
N GLY A 125 11.82 -0.39 -2.96
CA GLY A 125 10.80 -0.10 -3.97
C GLY A 125 10.17 1.28 -3.76
N MET A 126 9.29 1.42 -2.78
CA MET A 126 8.55 2.66 -2.51
C MET A 126 9.47 3.87 -2.34
N GLY A 127 10.49 3.76 -1.47
CA GLY A 127 11.44 4.85 -1.22
C GLY A 127 12.27 5.24 -2.44
N ALA A 128 12.54 4.31 -3.38
CA ALA A 128 13.19 4.65 -4.64
C ALA A 128 12.27 5.45 -5.56
N VAL A 129 10.98 5.08 -5.62
CA VAL A 129 9.99 5.81 -6.42
C VAL A 129 9.72 7.20 -5.83
N GLU A 130 9.60 7.31 -4.50
CA GLU A 130 9.46 8.59 -3.81
C GLU A 130 10.64 9.53 -4.09
N GLU A 131 11.86 9.00 -4.10
CA GLU A 131 13.06 9.75 -4.42
C GLU A 131 13.01 10.33 -5.86
N ILE A 132 12.59 9.51 -6.84
CA ILE A 132 12.40 9.92 -8.22
C ILE A 132 11.28 10.97 -8.30
N PHE A 133 10.10 10.67 -7.79
CA PHE A 133 8.90 11.49 -7.89
C PHE A 133 9.12 12.87 -7.28
N ARG A 134 9.62 12.95 -6.05
CA ARG A 134 9.82 14.23 -5.36
C ARG A 134 10.89 15.09 -6.00
N ASN A 135 11.87 14.49 -6.65
CA ASN A 135 13.00 15.22 -7.23
C ASN A 135 12.90 15.44 -8.75
N SER A 136 11.82 14.98 -9.40
CA SER A 136 11.60 15.21 -10.84
C SER A 136 10.21 15.75 -11.19
N TYR A 137 9.19 15.47 -10.36
CA TYR A 137 7.83 15.84 -10.73
C TYR A 137 7.59 17.35 -10.57
N PRO A 138 7.02 18.04 -11.57
CA PRO A 138 6.91 19.52 -11.55
C PRO A 138 6.13 20.07 -10.34
N LEU A 139 5.12 19.34 -9.86
CA LEU A 139 4.32 19.76 -8.70
C LEU A 139 5.04 19.53 -7.34
N MET A 140 6.25 18.95 -7.38
CA MET A 140 7.08 18.71 -6.20
C MET A 140 8.24 19.72 -6.08
N VAL A 141 8.25 20.80 -6.87
CA VAL A 141 9.19 21.92 -6.67
C VAL A 141 9.03 22.43 -5.24
N ASP A 142 10.15 22.66 -4.56
CA ASP A 142 10.23 23.04 -3.14
C ASP A 142 9.58 22.05 -2.16
N ARG A 143 9.32 20.82 -2.61
CA ARG A 143 8.74 19.72 -1.83
C ARG A 143 9.58 18.44 -1.92
N GLY A 144 10.89 18.57 -2.07
CA GLY A 144 11.84 17.48 -2.23
C GLY A 144 11.88 16.51 -1.04
N LEU A 145 11.40 16.94 0.14
CA LEU A 145 11.27 16.11 1.35
C LEU A 145 9.82 16.14 1.85
N GLN A 146 9.32 15.01 2.34
CA GLN A 146 8.01 14.92 2.99
C GLN A 146 8.11 15.17 4.51
N GLY A 147 6.95 15.42 5.15
CA GLY A 147 6.87 15.59 6.60
C GLY A 147 7.40 16.93 7.11
N THR A 148 7.64 17.89 6.23
CA THR A 148 8.06 19.24 6.59
C THR A 148 7.28 20.30 5.81
N SER A 149 7.10 21.47 6.42
CA SER A 149 6.60 22.68 5.75
C SER A 149 7.71 23.56 5.16
N GLU A 150 8.97 23.21 5.40
CA GLU A 150 10.11 23.92 4.82
C GLU A 150 10.18 23.69 3.31
N ALA A 151 10.56 24.73 2.58
CA ALA A 151 10.81 24.64 1.15
C ALA A 151 12.13 23.90 0.91
N ILE A 152 12.03 22.62 0.53
CA ILE A 152 13.19 21.79 0.23
C ILE A 152 13.30 21.64 -1.30
N PRO A 153 14.35 22.18 -1.93
CA PRO A 153 14.50 22.11 -3.37
C PRO A 153 14.72 20.68 -3.88
N GLN A 154 14.36 20.46 -5.12
CA GLN A 154 14.61 19.20 -5.82
C GLN A 154 16.12 19.01 -6.05
N ILE A 155 16.59 17.77 -5.94
CA ILE A 155 17.99 17.37 -6.15
C ILE A 155 18.04 16.35 -7.30
N PRO A 156 18.40 16.73 -8.54
CA PRO A 156 18.40 15.84 -9.70
C PRO A 156 19.24 14.56 -9.52
N ALA A 157 20.33 14.64 -8.77
CA ALA A 157 21.17 13.46 -8.47
C ALA A 157 20.42 12.34 -7.71
N LEU A 158 19.36 12.69 -6.95
CA LEU A 158 18.52 11.73 -6.27
C LEU A 158 17.65 10.94 -7.25
N VAL A 159 17.26 11.54 -8.37
CA VAL A 159 16.50 10.85 -9.43
C VAL A 159 17.32 9.69 -9.99
N GLU A 160 18.58 9.91 -10.32
CA GLU A 160 19.47 8.87 -10.85
C GLU A 160 19.75 7.77 -9.80
N ARG A 161 19.96 8.18 -8.55
CA ARG A 161 20.10 7.22 -7.44
C ARG A 161 18.84 6.38 -7.26
N GLY A 162 17.66 7.01 -7.30
CA GLY A 162 16.36 6.35 -7.21
C GLY A 162 16.15 5.34 -8.33
N ARG A 163 16.46 5.71 -9.59
CA ARG A 163 16.41 4.80 -10.74
C ARG A 163 17.32 3.58 -10.55
N GLY A 164 18.54 3.80 -10.05
CA GLY A 164 19.47 2.70 -9.73
C GLY A 164 18.98 1.79 -8.61
N ARG A 165 18.32 2.35 -7.59
CA ARG A 165 17.67 1.58 -6.50
C ARG A 165 16.51 0.76 -7.02
N LEU A 166 15.65 1.33 -7.86
CA LEU A 166 14.48 0.64 -8.41
C LEU A 166 14.88 -0.52 -9.33
N ARG A 167 15.92 -0.37 -10.16
CA ARG A 167 16.47 -1.49 -10.95
C ARG A 167 16.92 -2.66 -10.05
N ARG A 168 17.61 -2.36 -8.94
CA ARG A 168 18.00 -3.40 -7.97
C ARG A 168 16.82 -4.04 -7.26
N PHE A 169 15.79 -3.26 -6.97
CA PHE A 169 14.52 -3.77 -6.42
C PHE A 169 13.88 -4.77 -7.38
N PHE A 170 13.72 -4.44 -8.66
CA PHE A 170 13.17 -5.37 -9.65
C PHE A 170 13.98 -6.67 -9.74
N ALA A 171 15.31 -6.59 -9.84
CA ALA A 171 16.15 -7.78 -9.93
C ALA A 171 16.01 -8.71 -8.69
N LYS A 172 16.01 -8.15 -7.48
CA LYS A 172 15.86 -8.93 -6.24
C LYS A 172 14.47 -9.54 -6.08
N PHE A 173 13.43 -8.81 -6.51
CA PHE A 173 12.06 -9.31 -6.41
C PHE A 173 11.79 -10.33 -7.50
N GLU A 174 12.38 -10.22 -8.69
CA GLU A 174 12.36 -11.27 -9.72
C GLU A 174 12.97 -12.55 -9.17
N GLU A 175 14.20 -12.51 -8.63
CA GLU A 175 14.86 -13.66 -8.01
C GLU A 175 13.96 -14.31 -6.94
N ARG A 176 13.39 -13.49 -6.03
CA ARG A 176 12.50 -13.97 -4.97
C ARG A 176 11.27 -14.68 -5.52
N LEU A 177 10.64 -14.11 -6.53
CA LEU A 177 9.38 -14.60 -7.12
C LEU A 177 9.59 -15.77 -8.10
N THR A 178 10.83 -16.04 -8.49
CA THR A 178 11.20 -17.30 -9.18
C THR A 178 11.07 -18.49 -8.23
N GLU A 179 11.38 -18.32 -6.95
CA GLU A 179 11.33 -19.37 -5.95
C GLU A 179 10.02 -19.43 -5.15
N ARG A 180 9.23 -18.35 -5.15
CA ARG A 180 8.05 -18.22 -4.31
C ARG A 180 6.86 -17.66 -5.07
N HIS A 181 5.66 -18.04 -4.63
CA HIS A 181 4.42 -17.54 -5.23
C HIS A 181 4.16 -16.07 -4.88
N PHE A 182 4.47 -15.68 -3.65
CA PHE A 182 4.30 -14.33 -3.13
C PHE A 182 5.59 -13.80 -2.50
N VAL A 183 5.67 -12.49 -2.33
CA VAL A 183 6.85 -11.80 -1.78
C VAL A 183 7.20 -12.33 -0.39
N GLY A 184 6.21 -12.49 0.49
CA GLY A 184 6.39 -13.03 1.83
C GLY A 184 6.67 -14.54 1.87
N GLY A 185 6.30 -15.30 0.83
CA GLY A 185 6.44 -16.76 0.77
C GLY A 185 5.35 -17.44 -0.04
N GLU A 186 4.62 -18.37 0.58
CA GLU A 186 3.58 -19.16 -0.10
C GLU A 186 2.19 -18.50 -0.06
N PHE A 187 1.99 -17.50 0.78
CA PHE A 187 0.71 -16.85 1.00
C PHE A 187 0.81 -15.35 0.75
N PHE A 188 -0.29 -14.77 0.25
CA PHE A 188 -0.44 -13.32 0.10
C PHE A 188 -0.33 -12.64 1.47
N SER A 189 0.40 -11.54 1.53
CA SER A 189 0.75 -10.85 2.77
C SER A 189 0.85 -9.34 2.59
N ILE A 190 1.10 -8.64 3.69
CA ILE A 190 1.37 -7.19 3.68
C ILE A 190 2.59 -6.82 2.83
N ALA A 191 3.56 -7.74 2.64
CA ALA A 191 4.70 -7.52 1.77
C ALA A 191 4.28 -7.39 0.30
N ASP A 192 3.28 -8.16 -0.14
CA ASP A 192 2.72 -8.10 -1.50
C ASP A 192 1.93 -6.80 -1.70
N ILE A 193 1.15 -6.38 -0.72
CA ILE A 193 0.43 -5.10 -0.77
C ILE A 193 1.41 -3.93 -0.92
N THR A 194 2.48 -3.91 -0.13
CA THR A 194 3.50 -2.86 -0.19
C THR A 194 4.23 -2.86 -1.54
N ALA A 195 4.60 -4.04 -2.05
CA ALA A 195 5.26 -4.16 -3.35
C ALA A 195 4.35 -3.72 -4.51
N LEU A 196 3.07 -4.10 -4.49
CA LEU A 196 2.09 -3.66 -5.49
C LEU A 196 1.93 -2.13 -5.49
N CYS A 197 1.76 -1.53 -4.30
CA CYS A 197 1.64 -0.07 -4.19
C CYS A 197 2.90 0.64 -4.70
N ALA A 198 4.10 0.10 -4.46
CA ALA A 198 5.34 0.67 -4.96
C ALA A 198 5.44 0.60 -6.49
N ILE A 199 5.07 -0.52 -7.09
CA ILE A 199 5.11 -0.72 -8.55
C ILE A 199 4.06 0.14 -9.25
N ASP A 200 2.85 0.23 -8.71
CA ASP A 200 1.83 1.09 -9.28
C ASP A 200 2.20 2.57 -9.17
N PHE A 201 2.84 2.97 -8.08
CA PHE A 201 3.35 4.33 -7.95
C PHE A 201 4.51 4.62 -8.92
N ALA A 202 5.34 3.62 -9.26
CA ALA A 202 6.43 3.78 -10.22
C ALA A 202 5.94 4.21 -11.61
N LYS A 203 4.70 3.84 -11.98
CA LYS A 203 4.07 4.24 -13.25
C LYS A 203 3.92 5.77 -13.38
N VAL A 204 3.78 6.50 -12.27
CA VAL A 204 3.74 7.97 -12.28
C VAL A 204 5.07 8.57 -12.79
N ALA A 205 6.17 7.85 -12.61
CA ALA A 205 7.49 8.18 -13.10
C ALA A 205 7.83 7.46 -14.44
N GLU A 206 6.81 6.90 -15.12
CA GLU A 206 6.93 6.12 -16.37
C GLU A 206 7.85 4.89 -16.24
N LEU A 207 7.90 4.32 -15.05
CA LEU A 207 8.71 3.14 -14.75
C LEU A 207 7.81 1.92 -14.57
N THR A 208 8.12 0.84 -15.26
CA THR A 208 7.37 -0.42 -15.25
C THR A 208 8.29 -1.59 -14.91
N ILE A 209 7.69 -2.73 -14.59
CA ILE A 209 8.42 -3.99 -14.44
C ILE A 209 9.13 -4.30 -15.76
N PRO A 210 10.45 -4.56 -15.75
CA PRO A 210 11.19 -4.93 -16.96
C PRO A 210 10.64 -6.18 -17.64
N ASP A 211 10.77 -6.25 -18.97
CA ASP A 211 10.23 -7.35 -19.78
C ASP A 211 10.88 -8.72 -19.46
N ASP A 212 12.11 -8.71 -18.98
CA ASP A 212 12.85 -9.89 -18.57
C ASP A 212 12.50 -10.39 -17.15
N CYS A 213 11.72 -9.62 -16.38
CA CYS A 213 11.25 -9.98 -15.04
C CYS A 213 9.92 -10.75 -15.09
N GLN A 214 9.92 -11.96 -15.66
CA GLN A 214 8.70 -12.73 -15.95
C GLN A 214 7.98 -13.23 -14.68
N SER A 215 8.71 -13.62 -13.63
CA SER A 215 8.13 -14.06 -12.37
C SER A 215 7.42 -12.91 -11.66
N MET A 216 8.01 -11.72 -11.74
CA MET A 216 7.41 -10.51 -11.19
C MET A 216 6.17 -10.06 -11.98
N GLN A 217 6.18 -10.20 -13.31
CA GLN A 217 5.01 -9.93 -14.15
C GLN A 217 3.86 -10.90 -13.85
N ARG A 218 4.16 -12.20 -13.71
CA ARG A 218 3.18 -13.21 -13.29
C ARG A 218 2.57 -12.86 -11.93
N TRP A 219 3.41 -12.57 -10.94
CA TRP A 219 2.99 -12.17 -9.62
C TRP A 219 2.14 -10.88 -9.67
N TYR A 220 2.59 -9.87 -10.42
CA TYR A 220 1.87 -8.61 -10.57
C TYR A 220 0.47 -8.82 -11.16
N ALA A 221 0.35 -9.63 -12.21
CA ALA A 221 -0.95 -9.98 -12.81
C ALA A 221 -1.88 -10.67 -11.80
N GLN A 222 -1.34 -11.58 -10.99
CA GLN A 222 -2.10 -12.28 -9.95
C GLN A 222 -2.57 -11.33 -8.83
N VAL A 223 -1.68 -10.46 -8.34
CA VAL A 223 -1.96 -9.59 -7.19
C VAL A 223 -2.84 -8.42 -7.58
N SER A 224 -2.63 -7.82 -8.76
CA SER A 224 -3.45 -6.71 -9.27
C SER A 224 -4.87 -7.13 -9.63
N ALA A 225 -5.13 -8.41 -9.88
CA ALA A 225 -6.48 -8.94 -10.12
C ALA A 225 -7.30 -9.17 -8.84
N ARG A 226 -6.72 -9.00 -7.65
CA ARG A 226 -7.46 -9.13 -6.38
C ARG A 226 -8.46 -7.98 -6.22
N PRO A 227 -9.66 -8.22 -5.69
CA PRO A 227 -10.63 -7.14 -5.45
C PRO A 227 -10.07 -5.99 -4.62
N SER A 228 -9.21 -6.27 -3.64
CA SER A 228 -8.55 -5.27 -2.80
C SER A 228 -7.63 -4.33 -3.58
N ALA A 229 -7.12 -4.72 -4.73
CA ALA A 229 -6.24 -3.88 -5.54
C ALA A 229 -6.96 -2.64 -6.12
N ALA A 230 -8.30 -2.67 -6.15
CA ALA A 230 -9.14 -1.54 -6.59
C ALA A 230 -9.48 -0.57 -5.43
N ALA A 231 -9.04 -0.84 -4.20
CA ALA A 231 -9.38 -0.04 -3.02
C ALA A 231 -8.70 1.34 -2.99
#